data_8c65c742715873de85746ce188aea545
#
_entry.id   8c65c742715873de85746ce188aea545
#
_cell.length_a   1.000
_cell.length_b   1.000
_cell.length_c   1.000
_cell.angle_alpha   90.00
_cell.angle_beta   90.00
_cell.angle_gamma   90.00
#
_symmetry.space_group_name_H-M   'P 1'
#
loop_
_entity.id
_entity.type
_entity.pdbx_description
1 polymer ?
#
loop_
_entity_poly.entity_id
_entity_poly.type
_entity_poly.pdbx_seq_one_letter_code
_entity_poly.pdbx_strand_id
1 'polypeptide(L)'
;MKISSLQLTSVLFCLLATVGLNQTVFAQRPLPQGRPDTVGMSAERLAVLDAGIQAEVDKGTVAGVVVAVARHGRVVHNKAYGYADIGSGEAMRTDNLFRLYSMTKAVASAALLTLYEQGRFQLNDPLEMYIPSFRDLKVYTGQDSSGKPLLEDMKRKPTILDAFRHTLGLASGVGQHPVDVIYREHGLAMGDLESLSEEMEKLGQVPLRYQPGEQWVYGLGYDVQAYLVEYFSGVPYAQYL
;
A
#
# COMPACT_ATOMS: atom_id res chain seq x y z
N MET A 1 56.33 19.78 -21.33
CA MET A 1 55.62 18.49 -21.17
C MET A 1 54.22 18.66 -21.76
N LYS A 2 54.00 18.17 -23.01
CA LYS A 2 52.70 18.32 -23.68
C LYS A 2 51.74 17.20 -23.21
N ILE A 3 50.72 17.54 -22.49
CA ILE A 3 49.66 16.60 -22.10
C ILE A 3 48.90 16.23 -23.39
N SER A 4 48.81 14.93 -23.70
CA SER A 4 48.13 14.48 -24.92
C SER A 4 46.60 14.70 -24.79
N SER A 5 45.94 14.96 -25.90
CA SER A 5 44.47 15.16 -25.93
C SER A 5 43.67 13.99 -25.34
N LEU A 6 44.23 12.77 -25.37
CA LEU A 6 43.63 11.58 -24.80
C LEU A 6 43.60 11.60 -23.25
N GLN A 7 44.60 12.22 -22.61
CA GLN A 7 44.67 12.35 -21.14
C GLN A 7 43.68 13.42 -20.63
N LEU A 8 43.44 14.48 -21.41
CA LEU A 8 42.47 15.52 -21.06
C LEU A 8 41.03 15.01 -21.14
N THR A 9 40.74 14.15 -22.12
CA THR A 9 39.40 13.53 -22.27
C THR A 9 39.08 12.55 -21.16
N SER A 10 40.07 11.74 -20.72
CA SER A 10 39.89 10.80 -19.61
C SER A 10 39.70 11.49 -18.26
N VAL A 11 40.40 12.60 -18.01
CA VAL A 11 40.23 13.36 -16.75
C VAL A 11 38.87 14.09 -16.74
N LEU A 12 38.39 14.60 -17.91
CA LEU A 12 37.08 15.23 -18.01
C LEU A 12 35.93 14.23 -17.84
N PHE A 13 36.09 12.98 -18.33
CA PHE A 13 35.12 11.91 -18.17
C PHE A 13 35.05 11.41 -16.72
N CYS A 14 36.17 11.33 -16.00
CA CYS A 14 36.18 11.03 -14.57
C CYS A 14 35.61 12.14 -13.70
N LEU A 15 35.78 13.40 -14.05
CA LEU A 15 35.17 14.54 -13.34
C LEU A 15 33.66 14.65 -13.56
N LEU A 16 33.16 14.29 -14.75
CA LEU A 16 31.72 14.22 -15.03
C LEU A 16 31.02 13.02 -14.36
N ALA A 17 31.73 11.91 -14.15
CA ALA A 17 31.19 10.75 -13.47
C ALA A 17 31.03 10.94 -11.95
N THR A 18 31.78 11.87 -11.34
CA THR A 18 31.67 12.17 -9.90
C THR A 18 30.62 13.22 -9.53
N VAL A 19 30.08 13.97 -10.50
CA VAL A 19 29.02 14.95 -10.27
C VAL A 19 27.62 14.34 -10.32
N GLY A 20 27.47 13.08 -10.78
CA GLY A 20 26.18 12.43 -11.02
C GLY A 20 25.56 11.66 -9.85
N LEU A 21 26.16 11.59 -8.65
CA LEU A 21 25.71 10.68 -7.58
C LEU A 21 25.41 11.35 -6.22
N ASN A 22 25.22 12.65 -6.19
CA ASN A 22 24.54 13.27 -5.04
C ASN A 22 23.03 13.38 -5.32
N GLN A 23 22.33 12.25 -5.42
CA GLN A 23 20.93 12.26 -5.06
C GLN A 23 20.92 12.48 -3.54
N THR A 24 20.76 13.74 -3.15
CA THR A 24 20.36 14.08 -1.80
C THR A 24 19.03 13.36 -1.59
N VAL A 25 19.10 12.23 -0.89
CA VAL A 25 17.92 11.68 -0.24
C VAL A 25 17.41 12.82 0.64
N PHE A 26 16.36 13.51 0.19
CA PHE A 26 15.63 14.40 1.04
C PHE A 26 14.96 13.53 2.10
N ALA A 27 15.71 13.18 3.14
CA ALA A 27 15.12 12.67 4.36
C ALA A 27 14.03 13.69 4.72
N GLN A 28 12.76 13.27 4.63
CA GLN A 28 11.65 14.14 4.95
C GLN A 28 11.88 14.64 6.39
N ARG A 29 12.06 15.94 6.53
CA ARG A 29 12.19 16.51 7.88
C ARG A 29 10.90 16.21 8.63
N PRO A 30 10.99 15.71 9.86
CA PRO A 30 9.81 15.53 10.68
C PRO A 30 8.98 16.81 10.70
N LEU A 31 7.66 16.69 10.69
CA LEU A 31 6.80 17.85 10.83
C LEU A 31 7.17 18.61 12.10
N PRO A 32 7.32 19.95 12.03
CA PRO A 32 7.66 20.74 13.19
C PRO A 32 6.54 20.66 14.24
N GLN A 33 6.93 20.74 15.50
CA GLN A 33 5.99 20.87 16.62
C GLN A 33 5.28 22.23 16.55
N GLY A 34 4.04 22.28 16.98
CA GLY A 34 3.23 23.47 17.02
C GLY A 34 2.37 23.54 18.28
N ARG A 35 1.93 24.74 18.62
CA ARG A 35 0.94 24.91 19.68
C ARG A 35 -0.45 24.77 19.07
N PRO A 36 -1.40 24.10 19.76
CA PRO A 36 -2.76 23.88 19.26
C PRO A 36 -3.47 25.19 18.85
N ASP A 37 -3.37 26.21 19.68
CA ASP A 37 -4.00 27.52 19.47
C ASP A 37 -3.54 28.20 18.17
N THR A 38 -2.27 28.03 17.80
CA THR A 38 -1.71 28.64 16.57
C THR A 38 -2.24 28.03 15.28
N VAL A 39 -2.89 26.89 15.37
CA VAL A 39 -3.48 26.17 14.22
C VAL A 39 -4.99 25.99 14.36
N GLY A 40 -5.62 26.76 15.28
CA GLY A 40 -7.08 26.73 15.47
C GLY A 40 -7.58 25.45 16.14
N MET A 41 -6.79 24.87 17.06
CA MET A 41 -7.17 23.73 17.89
C MET A 41 -7.15 24.13 19.37
N SER A 42 -7.99 23.50 20.21
CA SER A 42 -8.07 23.76 21.64
C SER A 42 -7.22 22.74 22.41
N ALA A 43 -6.32 23.25 23.26
CA ALA A 43 -5.53 22.43 24.18
C ALA A 43 -6.43 21.69 25.19
N GLU A 44 -7.50 22.35 25.67
CA GLU A 44 -8.47 21.76 26.60
C GLU A 44 -9.21 20.57 25.97
N ARG A 45 -9.57 20.68 24.68
CA ARG A 45 -10.21 19.57 23.96
C ARG A 45 -9.23 18.40 23.73
N LEU A 46 -7.96 18.68 23.50
CA LEU A 46 -6.93 17.63 23.43
C LEU A 46 -6.72 16.97 24.80
N ALA A 47 -6.82 17.70 25.91
CA ALA A 47 -6.79 17.09 27.23
C ALA A 47 -7.99 16.17 27.51
N VAL A 48 -9.18 16.49 26.97
CA VAL A 48 -10.35 15.57 27.03
C VAL A 48 -10.08 14.29 26.22
N LEU A 49 -9.43 14.41 25.05
CA LEU A 49 -8.98 13.25 24.27
C LEU A 49 -8.01 12.39 25.09
N ASP A 50 -7.01 13.01 25.73
CA ASP A 50 -6.04 12.29 26.58
C ASP A 50 -6.74 11.48 27.69
N ALA A 51 -7.67 12.11 28.39
CA ALA A 51 -8.41 11.44 29.47
C ALA A 51 -9.28 10.28 28.94
N GLY A 52 -9.90 10.46 27.77
CA GLY A 52 -10.70 9.41 27.14
C GLY A 52 -9.87 8.21 26.72
N ILE A 53 -8.72 8.43 26.10
CA ILE A 53 -7.79 7.35 25.71
C ILE A 53 -7.25 6.62 26.93
N GLN A 54 -6.80 7.36 27.95
CA GLN A 54 -6.31 6.75 29.18
C GLN A 54 -7.39 5.89 29.86
N ALA A 55 -8.63 6.34 29.88
CA ALA A 55 -9.73 5.56 30.43
C ALA A 55 -9.97 4.23 29.69
N GLU A 56 -9.77 4.17 28.38
CA GLU A 56 -9.89 2.90 27.62
C GLU A 56 -8.71 1.95 27.91
N VAL A 57 -7.51 2.49 28.10
CA VAL A 57 -6.34 1.70 28.55
C VAL A 57 -6.58 1.17 29.96
N ASP A 58 -7.06 1.99 30.90
CA ASP A 58 -7.31 1.61 32.29
C ASP A 58 -8.41 0.53 32.42
N LYS A 59 -9.39 0.54 31.51
CA LYS A 59 -10.42 -0.52 31.39
C LYS A 59 -9.88 -1.83 30.80
N GLY A 60 -8.69 -1.82 30.20
CA GLY A 60 -8.13 -2.96 29.48
C GLY A 60 -8.78 -3.22 28.11
N THR A 61 -9.49 -2.23 27.53
CA THR A 61 -10.08 -2.33 26.19
C THR A 61 -8.98 -2.44 25.12
N VAL A 62 -7.86 -1.75 25.33
CA VAL A 62 -6.65 -1.80 24.52
C VAL A 62 -5.42 -1.84 25.42
N ALA A 63 -4.37 -2.53 24.99
CA ALA A 63 -3.11 -2.61 25.72
C ALA A 63 -2.42 -1.23 25.84
N GLY A 64 -2.35 -0.52 24.71
CA GLY A 64 -1.78 0.81 24.60
C GLY A 64 -2.10 1.45 23.28
N VAL A 65 -1.90 2.74 23.19
CA VAL A 65 -2.25 3.58 22.04
C VAL A 65 -1.19 4.65 21.84
N VAL A 66 -0.89 4.97 20.58
CA VAL A 66 -0.19 6.23 20.23
C VAL A 66 -1.17 7.11 19.45
N VAL A 67 -1.34 8.35 19.89
CA VAL A 67 -2.19 9.33 19.23
C VAL A 67 -1.33 10.49 18.72
N ALA A 68 -1.37 10.72 17.42
CA ALA A 68 -0.72 11.86 16.77
C ALA A 68 -1.78 12.73 16.08
N VAL A 69 -1.74 14.04 16.30
CA VAL A 69 -2.57 15.02 15.62
C VAL A 69 -1.68 16.08 15.00
N ALA A 70 -1.84 16.26 13.68
CA ALA A 70 -1.16 17.33 12.95
C ALA A 70 -2.19 18.20 12.23
N ARG A 71 -1.95 19.52 12.19
CA ARG A 71 -2.78 20.46 11.44
C ARG A 71 -1.90 21.58 10.87
N HIS A 72 -2.19 21.98 9.63
CA HIS A 72 -1.41 22.99 8.90
C HIS A 72 0.10 22.69 8.90
N GLY A 73 0.48 21.40 8.71
CA GLY A 73 1.88 20.98 8.66
C GLY A 73 2.63 21.04 9.99
N ARG A 74 1.92 21.08 11.14
CA ARG A 74 2.51 21.07 12.48
C ARG A 74 1.92 19.98 13.34
N VAL A 75 2.76 19.22 14.05
CA VAL A 75 2.31 18.27 15.06
C VAL A 75 1.95 19.03 16.33
N VAL A 76 0.71 18.93 16.76
CA VAL A 76 0.18 19.62 17.94
C VAL A 76 -0.13 18.67 19.09
N HIS A 77 -0.11 17.39 18.82
CA HIS A 77 -0.30 16.33 19.80
C HIS A 77 0.43 15.08 19.31
N ASN A 78 1.24 14.45 20.17
CA ASN A 78 1.88 13.17 19.92
C ASN A 78 2.19 12.52 21.27
N LYS A 79 1.33 11.60 21.70
CA LYS A 79 1.41 10.95 23.01
C LYS A 79 1.18 9.45 22.91
N ALA A 80 1.83 8.74 23.82
CA ALA A 80 1.68 7.31 24.03
C ALA A 80 0.98 7.04 25.38
N TYR A 81 0.15 6.00 25.43
CA TYR A 81 -0.64 5.60 26.60
C TYR A 81 -0.54 4.09 26.77
N GLY A 82 -0.47 3.60 28.00
CA GLY A 82 -0.47 2.18 28.31
C GLY A 82 0.83 1.46 27.95
N TYR A 83 0.71 0.23 27.45
CA TYR A 83 1.80 -0.70 27.24
C TYR A 83 1.92 -1.12 25.79
N ALA A 84 3.15 -1.29 25.31
CA ALA A 84 3.46 -1.97 24.04
C ALA A 84 3.27 -3.48 24.20
N ASP A 85 3.60 -4.01 25.36
CA ASP A 85 3.39 -5.39 25.77
C ASP A 85 2.98 -5.45 27.26
N ILE A 86 1.76 -5.94 27.51
CA ILE A 86 1.24 -6.10 28.87
C ILE A 86 2.03 -7.17 29.64
N GLY A 87 2.43 -8.25 28.97
CA GLY A 87 3.08 -9.40 29.60
C GLY A 87 4.45 -9.07 30.17
N SER A 88 5.22 -8.25 29.47
CA SER A 88 6.54 -7.76 29.92
C SER A 88 6.45 -6.46 30.74
N GLY A 89 5.33 -5.76 30.70
CA GLY A 89 5.17 -4.43 31.29
C GLY A 89 5.89 -3.31 30.50
N GLU A 90 6.24 -3.56 29.24
CA GLU A 90 6.88 -2.57 28.38
C GLU A 90 5.92 -1.43 28.09
N ALA A 91 6.30 -0.19 28.48
CA ALA A 91 5.48 0.99 28.23
C ALA A 91 5.38 1.34 26.74
N MET A 92 4.20 1.77 26.31
CA MET A 92 3.99 2.29 24.96
C MET A 92 4.83 3.57 24.74
N ARG A 93 5.43 3.69 23.56
CA ARG A 93 6.25 4.84 23.16
C ARG A 93 5.75 5.38 21.82
N THR A 94 5.97 6.65 21.56
CA THR A 94 5.56 7.31 20.31
C THR A 94 6.34 6.84 19.08
N ASP A 95 7.44 6.13 19.27
CA ASP A 95 8.32 5.58 18.25
C ASP A 95 8.20 4.04 18.12
N ASN A 96 7.21 3.40 18.77
CA ASN A 96 6.94 2.00 18.54
C ASN A 96 6.49 1.73 17.10
N LEU A 97 6.83 0.54 16.58
CA LEU A 97 6.41 0.09 15.27
C LEU A 97 5.01 -0.55 15.35
N PHE A 98 4.16 -0.20 14.40
CA PHE A 98 2.80 -0.72 14.30
C PHE A 98 2.55 -1.43 12.97
N ARG A 99 1.82 -2.55 13.01
CA ARG A 99 1.25 -3.13 11.78
C ARG A 99 0.07 -2.26 11.34
N LEU A 100 0.21 -1.62 10.19
CA LEU A 100 -0.81 -0.69 9.70
C LEU A 100 -2.01 -1.36 9.04
N TYR A 101 -1.91 -2.68 8.73
CA TYR A 101 -2.97 -3.39 8.00
C TYR A 101 -3.46 -2.59 6.79
N SER A 102 -4.76 -2.39 6.66
CA SER A 102 -5.36 -1.71 5.49
C SER A 102 -4.98 -0.23 5.33
N MET A 103 -4.42 0.42 6.33
CA MET A 103 -3.84 1.77 6.18
C MET A 103 -2.65 1.76 5.20
N THR A 104 -1.97 0.63 5.03
CA THR A 104 -0.91 0.42 4.03
C THR A 104 -1.38 0.68 2.61
N LYS A 105 -2.68 0.51 2.30
CA LYS A 105 -3.23 0.76 0.96
C LYS A 105 -3.02 2.19 0.47
N ALA A 106 -3.15 3.17 1.35
CA ALA A 106 -2.88 4.56 1.01
C ALA A 106 -1.41 4.78 0.61
N VAL A 107 -0.48 4.11 1.31
CA VAL A 107 0.96 4.19 1.05
C VAL A 107 1.28 3.52 -0.29
N ALA A 108 0.73 2.30 -0.54
CA ALA A 108 0.90 1.60 -1.81
C ALA A 108 0.39 2.42 -2.99
N SER A 109 -0.81 3.01 -2.85
CA SER A 109 -1.38 3.88 -3.88
C SER A 109 -0.53 5.13 -4.14
N ALA A 110 -0.01 5.76 -3.09
CA ALA A 110 0.89 6.92 -3.23
C ALA A 110 2.19 6.52 -3.94
N ALA A 111 2.78 5.38 -3.60
CA ALA A 111 3.98 4.87 -4.25
C ALA A 111 3.74 4.64 -5.76
N LEU A 112 2.65 3.98 -6.13
CA LEU A 112 2.32 3.76 -7.55
C LEU A 112 2.07 5.09 -8.27
N LEU A 113 1.43 6.08 -7.63
CA LEU A 113 1.20 7.41 -8.21
C LEU A 113 2.50 8.19 -8.48
N THR A 114 3.58 7.97 -7.71
CA THR A 114 4.89 8.58 -8.03
C THR A 114 5.45 8.07 -9.36
N LEU A 115 5.17 6.81 -9.73
CA LEU A 115 5.54 6.23 -11.02
C LEU A 115 4.62 6.71 -12.16
N TYR A 116 3.34 6.97 -11.86
CA TYR A 116 2.43 7.63 -12.79
C TYR A 116 2.90 9.06 -13.14
N GLU A 117 3.32 9.85 -12.16
CA GLU A 117 3.89 11.19 -12.37
C GLU A 117 5.16 11.16 -13.25
N GLN A 118 5.90 10.05 -13.21
CA GLN A 118 7.05 9.80 -14.10
C GLN A 118 6.64 9.33 -15.51
N GLY A 119 5.35 9.18 -15.80
CA GLY A 119 4.84 8.72 -17.10
C GLY A 119 5.09 7.24 -17.39
N ARG A 120 5.27 6.39 -16.36
CA ARG A 120 5.55 4.96 -16.55
C ARG A 120 4.36 4.18 -17.08
N PHE A 121 3.14 4.64 -16.85
CA PHE A 121 1.89 4.02 -17.27
C PHE A 121 0.77 5.06 -17.37
N GLN A 122 -0.38 4.64 -17.94
CA GLN A 122 -1.62 5.40 -17.91
C GLN A 122 -2.66 4.70 -17.03
N LEU A 123 -3.51 5.47 -16.34
CA LEU A 123 -4.53 4.89 -15.45
C LEU A 123 -5.50 3.94 -16.17
N ASN A 124 -5.77 4.18 -17.45
CA ASN A 124 -6.66 3.35 -18.27
C ASN A 124 -5.96 2.21 -18.99
N ASP A 125 -4.66 1.99 -18.76
CA ASP A 125 -3.96 0.85 -19.35
C ASP A 125 -4.59 -0.45 -18.86
N PRO A 126 -4.88 -1.41 -19.75
CA PRO A 126 -5.32 -2.74 -19.36
C PRO A 126 -4.26 -3.46 -18.55
N LEU A 127 -4.65 -4.05 -17.43
CA LEU A 127 -3.72 -4.76 -16.53
C LEU A 127 -2.99 -5.92 -17.21
N GLU A 128 -3.61 -6.56 -18.22
CA GLU A 128 -2.98 -7.65 -18.98
C GLU A 128 -1.69 -7.26 -19.70
N MET A 129 -1.43 -5.95 -19.90
CA MET A 129 -0.16 -5.45 -20.44
C MET A 129 1.00 -5.70 -19.50
N TYR A 130 0.75 -5.72 -18.21
CA TYR A 130 1.75 -5.80 -17.14
C TYR A 130 1.63 -7.10 -16.34
N ILE A 131 0.45 -7.72 -16.36
CA ILE A 131 0.10 -8.96 -15.65
C ILE A 131 -0.52 -9.90 -16.66
N PRO A 132 0.28 -10.70 -17.42
CA PRO A 132 -0.24 -11.55 -18.49
C PRO A 132 -1.29 -12.57 -18.03
N SER A 133 -1.24 -13.04 -16.78
CA SER A 133 -2.20 -13.94 -16.18
C SER A 133 -3.63 -13.36 -16.10
N PHE A 134 -3.78 -12.03 -16.21
CA PHE A 134 -5.09 -11.35 -16.18
C PHE A 134 -5.78 -11.30 -17.56
N ARG A 135 -5.17 -11.85 -18.61
CA ARG A 135 -5.71 -11.79 -19.98
C ARG A 135 -7.07 -12.44 -20.10
N ASP A 136 -7.22 -13.63 -19.52
CA ASP A 136 -8.38 -14.51 -19.74
C ASP A 136 -9.17 -14.75 -18.44
N LEU A 137 -9.14 -13.78 -17.52
CA LEU A 137 -9.94 -13.83 -16.29
C LEU A 137 -11.41 -14.06 -16.63
N LYS A 138 -12.08 -14.89 -15.81
CA LYS A 138 -13.51 -15.17 -15.91
C LYS A 138 -14.25 -14.50 -14.77
N VAL A 139 -15.52 -14.27 -14.96
CA VAL A 139 -16.41 -13.66 -13.97
C VAL A 139 -17.39 -14.69 -13.44
N TYR A 140 -17.51 -14.79 -12.15
CA TYR A 140 -18.45 -15.68 -11.48
C TYR A 140 -19.90 -15.19 -11.69
N THR A 141 -20.78 -16.11 -12.13
CA THR A 141 -22.20 -15.81 -12.36
C THR A 141 -23.15 -16.61 -11.47
N GLY A 142 -22.63 -17.60 -10.74
CA GLY A 142 -23.40 -18.48 -9.89
C GLY A 142 -22.78 -19.86 -9.74
N GLN A 143 -23.58 -20.82 -9.30
CA GLN A 143 -23.19 -22.23 -9.18
C GLN A 143 -24.25 -23.11 -9.84
N ASP A 144 -23.83 -24.22 -10.39
CA ASP A 144 -24.75 -25.26 -10.85
C ASP A 144 -25.29 -26.10 -9.68
N SER A 145 -26.14 -27.09 -9.99
CA SER A 145 -26.76 -27.95 -8.97
C SER A 145 -25.77 -28.83 -8.18
N SER A 146 -24.53 -28.95 -8.65
CA SER A 146 -23.43 -29.66 -7.95
C SER A 146 -22.54 -28.74 -7.11
N GLY A 147 -22.81 -27.41 -7.13
CA GLY A 147 -21.99 -26.39 -6.47
C GLY A 147 -20.78 -25.92 -7.29
N LYS A 148 -20.63 -26.36 -8.54
CA LYS A 148 -19.52 -25.94 -9.42
C LYS A 148 -19.76 -24.50 -9.90
N PRO A 149 -18.73 -23.63 -9.85
CA PRO A 149 -18.82 -22.25 -10.32
C PRO A 149 -19.25 -22.19 -11.81
N LEU A 150 -20.22 -21.34 -12.10
CA LEU A 150 -20.58 -20.90 -13.45
C LEU A 150 -19.82 -19.62 -13.75
N LEU A 151 -19.18 -19.57 -14.90
CA LEU A 151 -18.27 -18.49 -15.29
C LEU A 151 -18.65 -17.93 -16.65
N GLU A 152 -18.48 -16.63 -16.81
CA GLU A 152 -18.61 -15.94 -18.10
C GLU A 152 -17.35 -15.14 -18.45
N ASP A 153 -17.24 -14.65 -19.67
CA ASP A 153 -16.15 -13.78 -20.11
C ASP A 153 -16.30 -12.38 -19.54
N MET A 154 -15.17 -11.70 -19.38
CA MET A 154 -15.18 -10.28 -19.04
C MET A 154 -15.80 -9.46 -20.18
N LYS A 155 -16.68 -8.51 -19.86
CA LYS A 155 -17.24 -7.53 -20.83
C LYS A 155 -16.22 -6.49 -21.26
N ARG A 156 -15.23 -6.20 -20.40
CA ARG A 156 -14.08 -5.35 -20.69
C ARG A 156 -12.86 -5.81 -19.89
N LYS A 157 -11.68 -5.41 -20.34
CA LYS A 157 -10.46 -5.66 -19.58
C LYS A 157 -10.40 -4.76 -18.33
N PRO A 158 -9.93 -5.28 -17.18
CA PRO A 158 -9.66 -4.47 -16.00
C PRO A 158 -8.47 -3.54 -16.25
N THR A 159 -8.51 -2.35 -15.69
CA THR A 159 -7.48 -1.32 -15.83
C THR A 159 -6.77 -1.05 -14.52
N ILE A 160 -5.63 -0.35 -14.58
CA ILE A 160 -4.92 0.14 -13.39
C ILE A 160 -5.85 1.00 -12.51
N LEU A 161 -6.71 1.83 -13.13
CA LEU A 161 -7.69 2.64 -12.40
C LEU A 161 -8.66 1.79 -11.57
N ASP A 162 -9.04 0.62 -12.07
CA ASP A 162 -9.90 -0.30 -11.32
C ASP A 162 -9.22 -0.82 -10.06
N ALA A 163 -7.89 -1.02 -10.07
CA ALA A 163 -7.13 -1.40 -8.89
C ALA A 163 -7.18 -0.32 -7.80
N PHE A 164 -7.06 0.96 -8.18
CA PHE A 164 -7.19 2.08 -7.24
C PHE A 164 -8.59 2.21 -6.64
N ARG A 165 -9.63 1.85 -7.40
CA ARG A 165 -11.03 2.09 -7.03
C ARG A 165 -11.71 0.90 -6.35
N HIS A 166 -11.04 -0.23 -6.21
CA HIS A 166 -11.66 -1.49 -5.82
C HIS A 166 -12.82 -1.91 -6.77
N THR A 167 -12.67 -1.66 -8.07
CA THR A 167 -13.63 -2.03 -9.11
C THR A 167 -13.09 -3.10 -10.07
N LEU A 168 -11.96 -3.73 -9.73
CA LEU A 168 -11.39 -4.84 -10.49
C LEU A 168 -12.32 -6.05 -10.56
N GLY A 169 -13.14 -6.25 -9.55
CA GLY A 169 -13.91 -7.47 -9.32
C GLY A 169 -13.16 -8.54 -8.51
N LEU A 170 -11.91 -8.30 -8.08
CA LEU A 170 -11.17 -9.21 -7.21
C LEU A 170 -11.82 -9.29 -5.83
N ALA A 171 -11.91 -10.50 -5.27
CA ALA A 171 -12.38 -10.75 -3.91
C ALA A 171 -11.25 -10.54 -2.88
N SER A 172 -11.58 -10.65 -1.59
CA SER A 172 -10.62 -10.56 -0.48
C SER A 172 -10.18 -11.91 0.07
N GLY A 173 -10.94 -12.97 -0.25
CA GLY A 173 -10.77 -14.27 0.38
C GLY A 173 -11.27 -14.37 1.83
N VAL A 174 -11.71 -13.28 2.44
CA VAL A 174 -12.13 -13.23 3.86
C VAL A 174 -13.64 -13.42 4.03
N GLY A 175 -14.44 -13.09 3.01
CA GLY A 175 -15.90 -13.15 3.05
C GLY A 175 -16.47 -14.57 2.97
N GLN A 176 -17.81 -14.66 2.93
CA GLN A 176 -18.58 -15.91 2.79
C GLN A 176 -19.11 -16.14 1.37
N HIS A 177 -18.86 -15.23 0.45
CA HIS A 177 -19.26 -15.40 -0.94
C HIS A 177 -18.49 -16.59 -1.57
N PRO A 178 -19.10 -17.38 -2.48
CA PRO A 178 -18.42 -18.54 -3.08
C PRO A 178 -17.05 -18.21 -3.70
N VAL A 179 -16.89 -17.01 -4.29
CA VAL A 179 -15.59 -16.56 -4.82
C VAL A 179 -14.56 -16.38 -3.70
N ASP A 180 -14.94 -15.87 -2.51
CA ASP A 180 -14.02 -15.76 -1.38
C ASP A 180 -13.54 -17.15 -0.90
N VAL A 181 -14.40 -18.19 -1.00
CA VAL A 181 -14.02 -19.57 -0.69
C VAL A 181 -12.97 -20.05 -1.69
N ILE A 182 -13.20 -19.84 -3.00
CA ILE A 182 -12.25 -20.21 -4.07
C ILE A 182 -10.89 -19.52 -3.82
N TYR A 183 -10.88 -18.24 -3.46
CA TYR A 183 -9.64 -17.51 -3.16
C TYR A 183 -8.87 -18.15 -1.99
N ARG A 184 -9.55 -18.53 -0.91
CA ARG A 184 -8.92 -19.25 0.22
C ARG A 184 -8.32 -20.58 -0.20
N GLU A 185 -9.03 -21.37 -1.01
CA GLU A 185 -8.57 -22.65 -1.51
C GLU A 185 -7.32 -22.54 -2.41
N HIS A 186 -7.13 -21.38 -3.04
CA HIS A 186 -5.94 -21.06 -3.84
C HIS A 186 -4.83 -20.35 -3.03
N GLY A 187 -4.98 -20.25 -1.70
CA GLY A 187 -3.98 -19.59 -0.85
C GLY A 187 -3.90 -18.07 -1.02
N LEU A 188 -5.00 -17.45 -1.49
CA LEU A 188 -5.10 -15.99 -1.72
C LEU A 188 -5.71 -15.24 -0.53
N ALA A 189 -5.99 -15.91 0.60
CA ALA A 189 -6.39 -15.27 1.84
C ALA A 189 -5.17 -15.01 2.71
N MET A 190 -4.93 -13.75 3.03
CA MET A 190 -3.95 -13.25 4.01
C MET A 190 -2.75 -14.16 4.35
N GLY A 191 -1.64 -14.02 3.65
CA GLY A 191 -0.37 -14.14 4.33
C GLY A 191 0.60 -15.26 3.95
N ASP A 192 0.31 -16.16 2.99
CA ASP A 192 1.18 -17.31 2.72
C ASP A 192 1.89 -17.26 1.34
N LEU A 193 1.98 -16.10 0.73
CA LEU A 193 2.58 -15.95 -0.60
C LEU A 193 4.06 -15.59 -0.49
N GLU A 194 4.90 -16.23 -1.29
CA GLU A 194 6.33 -15.98 -1.31
C GLU A 194 6.70 -14.67 -2.04
N SER A 195 5.86 -14.26 -3.01
CA SER A 195 6.10 -13.03 -3.78
C SER A 195 4.82 -12.46 -4.39
N LEU A 196 4.85 -11.15 -4.70
CA LEU A 196 3.76 -10.49 -5.43
C LEU A 196 3.57 -11.07 -6.84
N SER A 197 4.65 -11.53 -7.48
CA SER A 197 4.55 -12.20 -8.78
C SER A 197 3.78 -13.51 -8.70
N GLU A 198 4.05 -14.35 -7.69
CA GLU A 198 3.28 -15.58 -7.44
C GLU A 198 1.81 -15.28 -7.20
N GLU A 199 1.52 -14.22 -6.44
CA GLU A 199 0.14 -13.79 -6.20
C GLU A 199 -0.58 -13.42 -7.49
N MET A 200 0.05 -12.67 -8.40
CA MET A 200 -0.54 -12.32 -9.70
C MET A 200 -0.81 -13.55 -10.55
N GLU A 201 0.05 -14.56 -10.53
CA GLU A 201 -0.19 -15.83 -11.25
C GLU A 201 -1.37 -16.60 -10.65
N LYS A 202 -1.50 -16.67 -9.33
CA LYS A 202 -2.63 -17.32 -8.66
C LYS A 202 -3.94 -16.56 -8.90
N LEU A 203 -3.90 -15.21 -8.86
CA LEU A 203 -5.05 -14.36 -9.16
C LEU A 203 -5.56 -14.57 -10.59
N GLY A 204 -4.68 -14.88 -11.54
CA GLY A 204 -5.04 -15.24 -12.91
C GLY A 204 -5.84 -16.55 -13.05
N GLN A 205 -5.85 -17.41 -12.02
CA GLN A 205 -6.49 -18.72 -12.03
C GLN A 205 -7.87 -18.74 -11.33
N VAL A 206 -8.23 -17.65 -10.66
CA VAL A 206 -9.49 -17.55 -9.90
C VAL A 206 -10.45 -16.57 -10.55
N PRO A 207 -11.78 -16.76 -10.40
CA PRO A 207 -12.74 -15.88 -11.03
C PRO A 207 -12.85 -14.53 -10.31
N LEU A 208 -13.17 -13.50 -11.09
CA LEU A 208 -13.66 -12.23 -10.57
C LEU A 208 -15.05 -12.41 -9.94
N ARG A 209 -15.33 -11.68 -8.89
CA ARG A 209 -16.64 -11.68 -8.23
C ARG A 209 -17.70 -10.93 -9.02
N TYR A 210 -17.29 -9.89 -9.77
CA TYR A 210 -18.13 -9.06 -10.60
C TYR A 210 -17.37 -8.62 -11.84
N GLN A 211 -18.11 -8.15 -12.84
CA GLN A 211 -17.54 -7.57 -14.05
C GLN A 211 -16.67 -6.34 -13.71
N PRO A 212 -15.49 -6.19 -14.31
CA PRO A 212 -14.62 -5.04 -14.08
C PRO A 212 -15.36 -3.72 -14.29
N GLY A 213 -15.31 -2.85 -13.29
CA GLY A 213 -15.91 -1.53 -13.29
C GLY A 213 -17.38 -1.45 -12.89
N GLU A 214 -18.09 -2.58 -12.75
CA GLU A 214 -19.53 -2.55 -12.46
C GLU A 214 -19.83 -2.33 -10.97
N GLN A 215 -19.00 -2.88 -10.08
CA GLN A 215 -19.28 -2.81 -8.64
C GLN A 215 -17.99 -2.55 -7.83
N TRP A 216 -18.17 -1.88 -6.70
CA TRP A 216 -17.13 -1.75 -5.70
C TRP A 216 -17.06 -3.00 -4.84
N VAL A 217 -15.88 -3.62 -4.78
CA VAL A 217 -15.62 -4.80 -3.94
C VAL A 217 -14.27 -4.64 -3.27
N TYR A 218 -14.28 -4.58 -1.95
CA TYR A 218 -13.03 -4.57 -1.18
C TYR A 218 -12.29 -5.89 -1.38
N GLY A 219 -11.11 -5.85 -1.98
CA GLY A 219 -10.35 -7.03 -2.36
C GLY A 219 -8.88 -6.72 -2.58
N LEU A 220 -8.19 -7.64 -3.29
CA LEU A 220 -6.75 -7.66 -3.50
C LEU A 220 -6.24 -6.64 -4.54
N GLY A 221 -7.03 -5.60 -4.86
CA GLY A 221 -6.61 -4.57 -5.81
C GLY A 221 -5.37 -3.78 -5.38
N TYR A 222 -5.08 -3.71 -4.07
CA TYR A 222 -3.87 -3.04 -3.60
C TYR A 222 -2.61 -3.91 -3.75
N ASP A 223 -2.75 -5.23 -3.70
CA ASP A 223 -1.65 -6.18 -3.97
C ASP A 223 -1.23 -6.07 -5.43
N VAL A 224 -2.21 -5.90 -6.33
CA VAL A 224 -1.96 -5.54 -7.75
C VAL A 224 -1.18 -4.22 -7.84
N GLN A 225 -1.52 -3.20 -7.06
CA GLN A 225 -0.77 -1.94 -7.05
C GLN A 225 0.66 -2.14 -6.54
N ALA A 226 0.87 -2.93 -5.50
CA ALA A 226 2.20 -3.24 -4.96
C ALA A 226 3.07 -3.97 -6.01
N TYR A 227 2.49 -4.95 -6.72
CA TYR A 227 3.16 -5.61 -7.85
C TYR A 227 3.54 -4.63 -8.95
N LEU A 228 2.64 -3.72 -9.33
CA LEU A 228 2.93 -2.70 -10.35
C LEU A 228 4.04 -1.74 -9.91
N VAL A 229 4.18 -1.45 -8.61
CA VAL A 229 5.32 -0.69 -8.09
C VAL A 229 6.62 -1.44 -8.38
N GLU A 230 6.70 -2.76 -8.09
CA GLU A 230 7.88 -3.57 -8.43
C GLU A 230 8.14 -3.60 -9.93
N TYR A 231 7.10 -3.84 -10.71
CA TYR A 231 7.20 -3.93 -12.17
C TYR A 231 7.77 -2.67 -12.81
N PHE A 232 7.27 -1.50 -12.44
CA PHE A 232 7.69 -0.23 -13.06
C PHE A 232 8.97 0.34 -12.47
N SER A 233 9.26 0.07 -11.20
CA SER A 233 10.48 0.58 -10.53
C SER A 233 11.69 -0.32 -10.74
N GLY A 234 11.48 -1.61 -10.94
CA GLY A 234 12.55 -2.62 -11.02
C GLY A 234 13.19 -2.98 -9.69
N VAL A 235 12.61 -2.54 -8.56
CA VAL A 235 13.07 -2.87 -7.21
C VAL A 235 11.95 -3.48 -6.38
N PRO A 236 12.25 -4.33 -5.37
CA PRO A 236 11.24 -4.87 -4.47
C PRO A 236 10.40 -3.79 -3.81
N TYR A 237 9.09 -4.04 -3.66
CA TYR A 237 8.13 -3.08 -3.10
C TYR A 237 8.58 -2.50 -1.75
N ALA A 238 9.07 -3.34 -0.84
CA ALA A 238 9.56 -2.91 0.48
C ALA A 238 10.81 -1.99 0.41
N GLN A 239 11.54 -1.99 -0.71
CA GLN A 239 12.68 -1.09 -0.92
C GLN A 239 12.27 0.21 -1.60
N TYR A 240 11.15 0.17 -2.33
CA TYR A 240 10.63 1.36 -2.99
C TYR A 240 9.95 2.33 -2.00
N LEU A 241 9.31 1.80 -0.94
CA LEU A 241 8.69 2.57 0.15
C LEU A 241 9.71 3.23 1.08
#